data_e84cce06044bc4b6ef1c87084e66ea25
#
_entry.id   e84cce06044bc4b6ef1c87084e66ea25
#
_cell.length_a   1.000
_cell.length_b   1.000
_cell.length_c   1.000
_cell.angle_alpha   90.00
_cell.angle_beta   90.00
_cell.angle_gamma   90.00
#
_symmetry.space_group_name_H-M   'P 1'
#
loop_
_entity.id
_entity.type
_entity.pdbx_description
1 polymer ?
#
loop_
_entity_poly.entity_id
_entity_poly.type
_entity_poly.pdbx_seq_one_letter_code
_entity_poly.pdbx_strand_id
1 'polypeptide(L)'
;KEMEKNGLNEDELTISDNVIEVIIKNYTREAGVRELERLIARICRRAVKEILEGKDQIRVTMSNYSKYLGKERFFDDHISKEDKVGVANGLAWTSVGGTMLTIEASTMEGKGNVEFTGSLGDVMKESGQAAMSYIRAHAKDLGIRGKFYDNKDIHVHIPEGATPKDGPSAGITMTTAMVSSLTGKKVRNDLAMTGEVTITGDVLPIGGLKEKALAAYTYGIRDVIIPRDNKRDIEDIPKEIRDKINFIEVESVSEVIDRALI
;
A
#
# COMPACT_ATOMS: atom_id res chain seq x y z
N LYS A 1 22.03 20.87 -11.79
CA LYS A 1 21.38 21.96 -11.02
C LYS A 1 21.87 22.02 -9.58
N GLU A 2 21.67 20.97 -8.71
CA GLU A 2 22.13 21.03 -7.31
C GLU A 2 23.65 20.97 -7.18
N MET A 3 24.34 20.23 -8.04
CA MET A 3 25.81 20.22 -8.12
C MET A 3 26.35 21.59 -8.46
N GLU A 4 25.85 22.22 -9.53
CA GLU A 4 26.24 23.59 -9.94
C GLU A 4 26.04 24.63 -8.84
N LYS A 5 24.89 24.58 -8.14
CA LYS A 5 24.60 25.47 -6.99
C LYS A 5 25.60 25.34 -5.85
N ASN A 6 26.22 24.18 -5.70
CA ASN A 6 27.23 23.91 -4.69
C ASN A 6 28.67 23.95 -5.24
N GLY A 7 28.86 24.44 -6.48
CA GLY A 7 30.18 24.59 -7.09
C GLY A 7 30.87 23.29 -7.50
N LEU A 8 30.10 22.23 -7.72
CA LEU A 8 30.57 20.92 -8.18
C LEU A 8 30.31 20.71 -9.66
N ASN A 9 31.21 20.06 -10.33
CA ASN A 9 31.06 19.57 -11.71
C ASN A 9 30.81 18.04 -11.76
N GLU A 10 30.53 17.52 -12.94
CA GLU A 10 30.15 16.11 -13.13
C GLU A 10 31.31 15.13 -12.84
N ASP A 11 32.57 15.59 -12.97
CA ASP A 11 33.75 14.79 -12.69
C ASP A 11 34.03 14.65 -11.20
N GLU A 12 33.57 15.61 -10.40
CA GLU A 12 33.82 15.67 -8.96
C GLU A 12 32.81 14.87 -8.13
N LEU A 13 31.55 14.78 -8.56
CA LEU A 13 30.52 14.03 -7.83
C LEU A 13 29.66 13.17 -8.78
N THR A 14 29.55 11.90 -8.44
CA THR A 14 28.61 10.98 -9.10
C THR A 14 27.70 10.35 -8.03
N ILE A 15 26.41 10.34 -8.28
CA ILE A 15 25.39 9.66 -7.45
C ILE A 15 24.75 8.60 -8.35
N SER A 16 24.78 7.33 -7.93
CA SER A 16 24.15 6.26 -8.73
C SER A 16 22.63 6.35 -8.69
N ASP A 17 21.96 5.93 -9.77
CA ASP A 17 20.51 5.95 -9.90
C ASP A 17 19.82 5.18 -8.77
N ASN A 18 20.35 4.02 -8.38
CA ASN A 18 19.84 3.23 -7.27
C ASN A 18 19.85 4.02 -5.94
N VAL A 19 20.81 4.92 -5.73
CA VAL A 19 20.83 5.80 -4.54
C VAL A 19 19.72 6.83 -4.62
N ILE A 20 19.44 7.37 -5.79
CA ILE A 20 18.32 8.31 -5.99
C ILE A 20 16.99 7.60 -5.65
N GLU A 21 16.81 6.37 -6.12
CA GLU A 21 15.62 5.56 -5.80
C GLU A 21 15.48 5.31 -4.29
N VAL A 22 16.58 4.97 -3.61
CA VAL A 22 16.60 4.80 -2.15
C VAL A 22 16.27 6.11 -1.43
N ILE A 23 16.77 7.26 -1.92
CA ILE A 23 16.44 8.56 -1.33
C ILE A 23 14.94 8.83 -1.43
N ILE A 24 14.36 8.61 -2.60
CA ILE A 24 12.92 8.80 -2.82
C ILE A 24 12.12 7.89 -1.88
N LYS A 25 12.48 6.62 -1.78
CA LYS A 25 11.74 5.60 -1.08
C LYS A 25 11.90 5.69 0.44
N ASN A 26 13.14 5.85 0.92
CA ASN A 26 13.48 5.64 2.33
C ASN A 26 13.77 6.94 3.09
N TYR A 27 13.85 8.10 2.40
CA TYR A 27 14.13 9.38 3.06
C TYR A 27 13.08 10.45 2.80
N THR A 28 12.21 10.28 1.79
CA THR A 28 11.18 11.27 1.45
C THR A 28 9.77 10.64 1.46
N ARG A 29 8.77 11.43 1.87
CA ARG A 29 7.33 11.15 1.67
C ARG A 29 6.68 12.47 1.29
N GLU A 30 6.74 12.82 0.01
CA GLU A 30 6.25 14.12 -0.49
C GLU A 30 5.59 13.97 -1.86
N ALA A 31 4.63 14.85 -2.16
CA ALA A 31 3.97 14.90 -3.47
C ALA A 31 4.84 15.56 -4.55
N GLY A 32 5.90 16.26 -4.17
CA GLY A 32 6.84 16.94 -5.06
C GLY A 32 8.25 16.41 -4.91
N VAL A 33 9.25 17.25 -5.15
CA VAL A 33 10.68 16.89 -5.12
C VAL A 33 11.53 17.80 -4.22
N ARG A 34 10.90 18.59 -3.33
CA ARG A 34 11.62 19.56 -2.49
C ARG A 34 12.53 18.92 -1.46
N GLU A 35 12.07 17.86 -0.81
CA GLU A 35 12.90 17.14 0.17
C GLU A 35 13.99 16.34 -0.54
N LEU A 36 13.70 15.75 -1.71
CA LEU A 36 14.68 15.11 -2.58
C LEU A 36 15.79 16.13 -2.97
N GLU A 37 15.42 17.32 -3.44
CA GLU A 37 16.39 18.39 -3.74
C GLU A 37 17.25 18.73 -2.52
N ARG A 38 16.65 18.86 -1.31
CA ARG A 38 17.37 19.15 -0.07
C ARG A 38 18.37 18.05 0.31
N LEU A 39 18.00 16.79 0.11
CA LEU A 39 18.86 15.65 0.41
C LEU A 39 20.01 15.54 -0.59
N ILE A 40 19.76 15.76 -1.88
CA ILE A 40 20.80 15.85 -2.89
C ILE A 40 21.76 17.01 -2.59
N ALA A 41 21.24 18.20 -2.26
CA ALA A 41 22.06 19.34 -1.86
C ALA A 41 22.91 19.04 -0.59
N ARG A 42 22.39 18.21 0.33
CA ARG A 42 23.15 17.75 1.52
C ARG A 42 24.31 16.84 1.10
N ILE A 43 24.10 15.95 0.13
CA ILE A 43 25.17 15.11 -0.45
C ILE A 43 26.22 16.02 -1.09
N CYS A 44 25.82 16.98 -1.93
CA CYS A 44 26.72 17.92 -2.59
C CYS A 44 27.61 18.66 -1.58
N ARG A 45 27.02 19.27 -0.55
CA ARG A 45 27.77 19.97 0.50
C ARG A 45 28.80 19.09 1.22
N ARG A 46 28.46 17.84 1.48
CA ARG A 46 29.40 16.89 2.09
C ARG A 46 30.50 16.47 1.14
N ALA A 47 30.17 16.31 -0.16
CA ALA A 47 31.14 16.03 -1.20
C ALA A 47 32.16 17.20 -1.33
N VAL A 48 31.70 18.44 -1.40
CA VAL A 48 32.57 19.64 -1.39
C VAL A 48 33.56 19.61 -0.25
N LYS A 49 33.09 19.29 0.97
CA LYS A 49 33.97 19.19 2.13
C LYS A 49 35.07 18.13 1.94
N GLU A 50 34.72 16.94 1.45
CA GLU A 50 35.68 15.85 1.23
C GLU A 50 36.67 16.18 0.11
N ILE A 51 36.27 16.94 -0.92
CA ILE A 51 37.15 17.42 -2.00
C ILE A 51 38.14 18.43 -1.45
N LEU A 52 37.69 19.39 -0.62
CA LEU A 52 38.55 20.35 0.04
C LEU A 52 39.56 19.68 1.02
N GLU A 53 39.21 18.50 1.54
CA GLU A 53 40.10 17.66 2.36
C GLU A 53 41.07 16.80 1.54
N GLY A 54 41.08 16.96 0.19
CA GLY A 54 42.09 16.36 -0.72
C GLY A 54 41.60 15.14 -1.50
N LYS A 55 40.29 14.94 -1.64
CA LYS A 55 39.76 13.92 -2.58
C LYS A 55 39.51 14.53 -3.95
N ASP A 56 39.89 13.83 -4.98
CA ASP A 56 39.70 14.27 -6.38
C ASP A 56 38.26 14.02 -6.87
N GLN A 57 37.63 12.93 -6.42
CA GLN A 57 36.31 12.50 -6.87
C GLN A 57 35.53 11.80 -5.75
N ILE A 58 34.24 12.08 -5.69
CA ILE A 58 33.30 11.45 -4.76
C ILE A 58 32.30 10.62 -5.55
N ARG A 59 32.17 9.35 -5.21
CA ARG A 59 31.14 8.44 -5.75
C ARG A 59 30.21 7.99 -4.63
N VAL A 60 28.94 8.37 -4.72
CA VAL A 60 27.88 7.95 -3.79
C VAL A 60 27.16 6.74 -4.36
N THR A 61 27.27 5.63 -3.67
CA THR A 61 26.76 4.31 -4.07
C THR A 61 25.94 3.68 -2.94
N MET A 62 25.33 2.53 -3.20
CA MET A 62 24.57 1.76 -2.21
C MET A 62 25.40 1.35 -0.98
N SER A 63 26.71 1.32 -1.08
CA SER A 63 27.59 0.96 0.05
C SER A 63 27.89 2.12 1.01
N ASN A 64 27.68 3.38 0.57
CA ASN A 64 28.13 4.54 1.35
C ASN A 64 27.12 5.69 1.47
N TYR A 65 25.93 5.63 0.82
CA TYR A 65 24.94 6.72 0.86
C TYR A 65 24.52 7.11 2.28
N SER A 66 24.47 6.15 3.20
CA SER A 66 24.11 6.39 4.60
C SER A 66 25.14 7.29 5.33
N LYS A 67 26.42 7.30 4.90
CA LYS A 67 27.44 8.23 5.39
C LYS A 67 27.01 9.68 5.12
N TYR A 68 26.38 9.94 3.96
CA TYR A 68 25.96 11.29 3.54
C TYR A 68 24.59 11.70 4.09
N LEU A 69 23.66 10.75 4.22
CA LEU A 69 22.27 11.02 4.55
C LEU A 69 21.89 10.70 6.01
N GLY A 70 22.66 9.82 6.66
CA GLY A 70 22.32 9.27 7.96
C GLY A 70 21.43 8.05 7.84
N LYS A 71 20.73 7.72 8.93
CA LYS A 71 19.79 6.58 8.95
C LYS A 71 18.58 6.86 8.06
N GLU A 72 18.08 5.84 7.42
CA GLU A 72 16.82 5.86 6.70
C GLU A 72 15.69 6.27 7.64
N ARG A 73 14.73 7.03 7.12
CA ARG A 73 13.57 7.53 7.88
C ARG A 73 12.34 6.66 7.72
N PHE A 74 12.23 6.06 6.53
CA PHE A 74 11.11 5.22 6.17
C PHE A 74 11.66 3.86 5.80
N PHE A 75 11.07 2.84 6.36
CA PHE A 75 11.35 1.46 5.98
C PHE A 75 10.20 1.00 5.10
N ASP A 76 10.49 0.12 4.15
CA ASP A 76 9.42 -0.56 3.44
C ASP A 76 8.58 -1.33 4.46
N ASP A 77 7.34 -0.90 4.60
CA ASP A 77 6.38 -1.62 5.39
C ASP A 77 6.22 -2.99 4.74
N HIS A 78 6.48 -3.99 5.53
CA HIS A 78 6.66 -5.35 5.11
C HIS A 78 5.38 -5.91 4.50
N ILE A 79 5.30 -5.92 3.16
CA ILE A 79 4.42 -6.88 2.51
C ILE A 79 4.86 -8.25 3.00
N SER A 80 3.95 -8.98 3.59
CA SER A 80 4.22 -10.37 3.92
C SER A 80 4.67 -11.08 2.64
N LYS A 81 5.83 -11.73 2.69
CA LYS A 81 6.31 -12.56 1.57
C LYS A 81 5.59 -13.91 1.49
N GLU A 82 4.66 -14.14 2.39
CA GLU A 82 3.92 -15.39 2.51
C GLU A 82 2.42 -15.12 2.51
N ASP A 83 1.68 -16.02 1.89
CA ASP A 83 0.22 -16.03 1.93
C ASP A 83 -0.24 -16.33 3.37
N LYS A 84 -1.05 -15.44 3.92
CA LYS A 84 -1.51 -15.52 5.31
C LYS A 84 -3.02 -15.56 5.41
N VAL A 85 -3.52 -16.23 6.44
CA VAL A 85 -4.92 -16.17 6.82
C VAL A 85 -5.21 -14.83 7.50
N GLY A 86 -6.29 -14.17 7.08
CA GLY A 86 -6.76 -12.93 7.69
C GLY A 86 -5.94 -11.69 7.32
N VAL A 87 -5.01 -11.75 6.38
CA VAL A 87 -4.16 -10.60 5.99
C VAL A 87 -4.33 -10.29 4.51
N ALA A 88 -4.82 -9.12 4.19
CA ALA A 88 -5.06 -8.67 2.81
C ALA A 88 -4.39 -7.31 2.55
N ASN A 89 -3.93 -7.10 1.31
CA ASN A 89 -3.30 -5.85 0.89
C ASN A 89 -4.31 -4.95 0.17
N GLY A 90 -4.59 -3.80 0.75
CA GLY A 90 -5.39 -2.74 0.16
C GLY A 90 -4.53 -1.62 -0.41
N LEU A 91 -5.13 -0.79 -1.24
CA LEU A 91 -4.51 0.38 -1.83
C LEU A 91 -5.26 1.64 -1.39
N ALA A 92 -4.51 2.62 -0.90
CA ALA A 92 -5.03 3.92 -0.50
C ALA A 92 -4.37 5.05 -1.28
N TRP A 93 -5.06 6.19 -1.32
CA TRP A 93 -4.55 7.44 -1.85
C TRP A 93 -4.46 8.47 -0.72
N THR A 94 -3.37 9.23 -0.72
CA THR A 94 -3.10 10.29 0.25
C THR A 94 -2.65 11.55 -0.46
N SER A 95 -2.59 12.68 0.25
CA SER A 95 -2.09 13.94 -0.30
C SER A 95 -0.63 13.88 -0.80
N VAL A 96 0.10 12.85 -0.43
CA VAL A 96 1.51 12.63 -0.85
C VAL A 96 1.65 11.49 -1.86
N GLY A 97 0.55 10.94 -2.34
CA GLY A 97 0.53 9.86 -3.34
C GLY A 97 -0.18 8.60 -2.87
N GLY A 98 -0.04 7.53 -3.62
CA GLY A 98 -0.57 6.23 -3.25
C GLY A 98 0.26 5.52 -2.19
N THR A 99 -0.39 4.70 -1.39
CA THR A 99 0.25 3.82 -0.41
C THR A 99 -0.47 2.49 -0.35
N MET A 100 0.19 1.49 0.17
CA MET A 100 -0.44 0.21 0.46
C MET A 100 -0.86 0.14 1.94
N LEU A 101 -2.01 -0.46 2.18
CA LEU A 101 -2.54 -0.72 3.52
C LEU A 101 -2.63 -2.22 3.72
N THR A 102 -1.91 -2.76 4.68
CA THR A 102 -2.16 -4.13 5.15
C THR A 102 -3.36 -4.11 6.08
N ILE A 103 -4.35 -4.95 5.80
CA ILE A 103 -5.54 -5.12 6.64
C ILE A 103 -5.47 -6.50 7.26
N GLU A 104 -5.54 -6.55 8.58
CA GLU A 104 -5.48 -7.76 9.36
C GLU A 104 -6.85 -8.03 9.99
N ALA A 105 -7.35 -9.25 9.88
CA ALA A 105 -8.56 -9.71 10.55
C ALA A 105 -8.27 -10.96 11.36
N SER A 106 -8.70 -10.97 12.60
CA SER A 106 -8.59 -12.11 13.50
C SER A 106 -9.96 -12.47 14.06
N THR A 107 -10.23 -13.77 14.15
CA THR A 107 -11.45 -14.30 14.76
C THR A 107 -11.12 -14.98 16.08
N MET A 108 -11.95 -14.77 17.09
CA MET A 108 -11.82 -15.36 18.41
C MET A 108 -13.18 -15.81 18.94
N GLU A 109 -13.20 -16.63 19.98
CA GLU A 109 -14.46 -16.97 20.67
C GLU A 109 -15.08 -15.70 21.25
N GLY A 110 -16.40 -15.54 21.08
CA GLY A 110 -17.08 -14.32 21.47
C GLY A 110 -18.60 -14.38 21.31
N LYS A 111 -19.23 -13.24 21.07
CA LYS A 111 -20.69 -13.08 21.00
C LYS A 111 -21.16 -12.39 19.69
N GLY A 112 -20.33 -12.37 18.67
CA GLY A 112 -20.64 -11.75 17.38
C GLY A 112 -20.26 -10.28 17.27
N ASN A 113 -19.41 -9.77 18.17
CA ASN A 113 -18.93 -8.39 18.08
C ASN A 113 -17.93 -8.23 16.94
N VAL A 114 -17.91 -7.03 16.35
CA VAL A 114 -16.90 -6.64 15.36
C VAL A 114 -16.23 -5.37 15.82
N GLU A 115 -14.92 -5.42 15.94
CA GLU A 115 -14.09 -4.28 16.34
C GLU A 115 -13.19 -3.83 15.21
N PHE A 116 -13.08 -2.51 15.03
CA PHE A 116 -12.21 -1.89 14.03
C PHE A 116 -11.21 -0.97 14.71
N THR A 117 -9.91 -1.20 14.49
CA THR A 117 -8.82 -0.41 15.07
C THR A 117 -7.79 0.03 14.00
N GLY A 118 -6.94 1.02 14.33
CA GLY A 118 -5.92 1.54 13.41
C GLY A 118 -6.13 3.01 13.03
N SER A 119 -6.77 3.81 13.91
CA SER A 119 -7.08 5.23 13.66
C SER A 119 -7.98 5.43 12.44
N LEU A 120 -9.07 4.64 12.37
CA LEU A 120 -10.01 4.64 11.25
C LEU A 120 -11.06 5.73 11.46
N GLY A 121 -11.31 6.51 10.40
CA GLY A 121 -12.44 7.44 10.32
C GLY A 121 -13.79 6.73 10.19
N ASP A 122 -14.86 7.50 10.26
CA ASP A 122 -16.21 6.95 10.33
C ASP A 122 -16.62 6.30 9.01
N VAL A 123 -16.26 6.86 7.87
CA VAL A 123 -16.57 6.28 6.54
C VAL A 123 -15.92 4.90 6.38
N MET A 124 -14.67 4.73 6.83
CA MET A 124 -13.99 3.43 6.75
C MET A 124 -14.62 2.41 7.70
N LYS A 125 -15.05 2.81 8.90
CA LYS A 125 -15.79 1.93 9.83
C LYS A 125 -17.14 1.51 9.26
N GLU A 126 -17.89 2.42 8.67
CA GLU A 126 -19.16 2.13 8.00
C GLU A 126 -18.95 1.14 6.85
N SER A 127 -17.91 1.32 6.05
CA SER A 127 -17.53 0.36 5.00
C SER A 127 -17.24 -1.03 5.56
N GLY A 128 -16.56 -1.11 6.70
CA GLY A 128 -16.34 -2.37 7.42
C GLY A 128 -17.64 -3.01 7.93
N GLN A 129 -18.59 -2.21 8.38
CA GLN A 129 -19.92 -2.69 8.81
C GLN A 129 -20.76 -3.18 7.62
N ALA A 130 -20.69 -2.51 6.47
CA ALA A 130 -21.32 -2.96 5.24
C ALA A 130 -20.74 -4.31 4.78
N ALA A 131 -19.42 -4.43 4.80
CA ALA A 131 -18.72 -5.68 4.52
C ALA A 131 -19.17 -6.82 5.45
N MET A 132 -19.29 -6.56 6.75
CA MET A 132 -19.77 -7.56 7.71
C MET A 132 -21.24 -7.94 7.48
N SER A 133 -22.08 -6.99 7.10
CA SER A 133 -23.49 -7.26 6.77
C SER A 133 -23.60 -8.20 5.57
N TYR A 134 -22.80 -7.95 4.52
CA TYR A 134 -22.69 -8.83 3.37
C TYR A 134 -22.22 -10.25 3.77
N ILE A 135 -21.13 -10.35 4.55
CA ILE A 135 -20.59 -11.64 4.99
C ILE A 135 -21.63 -12.45 5.78
N ARG A 136 -22.39 -11.80 6.67
CA ARG A 136 -23.46 -12.46 7.44
C ARG A 136 -24.58 -12.98 6.54
N ALA A 137 -25.01 -12.19 5.56
CA ALA A 137 -26.07 -12.56 4.64
C ALA A 137 -25.67 -13.71 3.71
N HIS A 138 -24.38 -13.76 3.30
CA HIS A 138 -23.86 -14.71 2.31
C HIS A 138 -22.89 -15.74 2.92
N ALA A 139 -22.94 -15.96 4.23
CA ALA A 139 -21.99 -16.84 4.93
C ALA A 139 -21.87 -18.23 4.32
N LYS A 140 -23.00 -18.83 3.90
CA LYS A 140 -23.02 -20.16 3.29
C LYS A 140 -22.30 -20.19 1.93
N ASP A 141 -22.53 -19.18 1.10
CA ASP A 141 -21.95 -19.09 -0.25
C ASP A 141 -20.44 -18.80 -0.17
N LEU A 142 -20.02 -18.06 0.87
CA LEU A 142 -18.61 -17.81 1.20
C LEU A 142 -17.90 -18.99 1.87
N GLY A 143 -18.60 -20.11 2.08
CA GLY A 143 -18.03 -21.31 2.71
C GLY A 143 -17.80 -21.17 4.23
N ILE A 144 -18.43 -20.19 4.89
CA ILE A 144 -18.34 -19.99 6.33
C ILE A 144 -19.29 -20.96 7.04
N ARG A 145 -18.76 -21.74 7.97
CA ARG A 145 -19.53 -22.77 8.66
C ARG A 145 -20.23 -22.23 9.91
N GLY A 146 -21.45 -22.68 10.13
CA GLY A 146 -22.22 -22.38 11.34
C GLY A 146 -22.69 -20.93 11.43
N LYS A 147 -23.19 -20.57 12.61
CA LYS A 147 -23.62 -19.20 12.96
C LYS A 147 -22.47 -18.46 13.65
N PHE A 148 -21.43 -18.11 12.88
CA PHE A 148 -20.25 -17.44 13.43
C PHE A 148 -20.60 -16.16 14.21
N TYR A 149 -21.64 -15.45 13.82
CA TYR A 149 -22.12 -14.23 14.47
C TYR A 149 -22.74 -14.44 15.85
N ASP A 150 -22.91 -15.70 16.31
CA ASP A 150 -23.42 -16.02 17.66
C ASP A 150 -22.28 -16.39 18.63
N ASN A 151 -21.10 -16.78 18.11
CA ASN A 151 -20.04 -17.40 18.91
C ASN A 151 -18.62 -16.94 18.56
N LYS A 152 -18.44 -16.03 17.60
CA LYS A 152 -17.13 -15.48 17.27
C LYS A 152 -17.16 -13.96 17.23
N ASP A 153 -16.20 -13.35 17.89
CA ASP A 153 -15.87 -11.95 17.70
C ASP A 153 -14.82 -11.82 16.58
N ILE A 154 -14.85 -10.71 15.88
CA ILE A 154 -13.92 -10.39 14.80
C ILE A 154 -13.26 -9.06 15.08
N HIS A 155 -11.94 -9.04 15.06
CA HIS A 155 -11.16 -7.82 15.17
C HIS A 155 -10.47 -7.53 13.83
N VAL A 156 -10.77 -6.38 13.24
CA VAL A 156 -10.12 -5.86 12.04
C VAL A 156 -9.18 -4.74 12.46
N HIS A 157 -7.91 -4.90 12.13
CA HIS A 157 -6.86 -3.93 12.45
C HIS A 157 -6.16 -3.46 11.18
N ILE A 158 -5.96 -2.15 11.07
CA ILE A 158 -5.11 -1.56 10.04
C ILE A 158 -3.91 -0.92 10.73
N PRO A 159 -2.70 -1.50 10.62
CA PRO A 159 -1.49 -1.00 11.25
C PRO A 159 -1.20 0.47 10.95
N GLU A 160 -0.17 1.03 11.59
CA GLU A 160 0.19 2.46 11.53
C GLU A 160 -0.87 3.39 12.15
N GLY A 161 -1.28 3.11 13.39
CA GLY A 161 -2.29 3.88 14.12
C GLY A 161 -1.99 5.37 14.31
N ALA A 162 -0.74 5.81 14.12
CA ALA A 162 -0.37 7.22 14.13
C ALA A 162 -0.87 8.00 12.90
N THR A 163 -1.20 7.30 11.80
CA THR A 163 -1.70 7.90 10.56
C THR A 163 -3.21 7.69 10.48
N PRO A 164 -4.03 8.74 10.53
CA PRO A 164 -5.48 8.61 10.32
C PRO A 164 -5.78 8.07 8.92
N LYS A 165 -6.74 7.14 8.86
CA LYS A 165 -7.18 6.51 7.62
C LYS A 165 -8.69 6.61 7.51
N ASP A 166 -9.18 7.06 6.35
CA ASP A 166 -10.61 7.14 6.09
C ASP A 166 -10.94 6.88 4.61
N GLY A 167 -12.20 6.57 4.35
CA GLY A 167 -12.72 6.34 3.00
C GLY A 167 -13.26 4.92 2.78
N PRO A 168 -14.16 4.75 1.79
CA PRO A 168 -14.86 3.49 1.55
C PRO A 168 -14.06 2.47 0.72
N SER A 169 -12.98 2.90 0.06
CA SER A 169 -12.27 2.09 -0.96
C SER A 169 -11.52 0.87 -0.42
N ALA A 170 -11.48 0.69 0.91
CA ALA A 170 -10.93 -0.49 1.57
C ALA A 170 -11.96 -1.61 1.79
N GLY A 171 -13.22 -1.41 1.37
CA GLY A 171 -14.33 -2.33 1.62
C GLY A 171 -14.07 -3.76 1.20
N ILE A 172 -13.67 -3.97 -0.07
CA ILE A 172 -13.36 -5.33 -0.56
C ILE A 172 -12.16 -5.95 0.15
N THR A 173 -11.18 -5.13 0.58
CA THR A 173 -9.99 -5.63 1.29
C THR A 173 -10.37 -6.10 2.70
N MET A 174 -11.17 -5.33 3.43
CA MET A 174 -11.70 -5.72 4.74
C MET A 174 -12.57 -6.97 4.62
N THR A 175 -13.43 -7.04 3.60
CA THR A 175 -14.24 -8.24 3.32
C THR A 175 -13.35 -9.46 3.11
N THR A 176 -12.33 -9.36 2.29
CA THR A 176 -11.40 -10.46 1.99
C THR A 176 -10.66 -10.93 3.24
N ALA A 177 -10.13 -10.01 4.05
CA ALA A 177 -9.44 -10.34 5.29
C ALA A 177 -10.37 -11.06 6.28
N MET A 178 -11.61 -10.57 6.46
CA MET A 178 -12.60 -11.18 7.34
C MET A 178 -13.04 -12.57 6.85
N VAL A 179 -13.34 -12.73 5.55
CA VAL A 179 -13.71 -14.05 4.97
C VAL A 179 -12.56 -15.03 5.10
N SER A 180 -11.33 -14.60 4.83
CA SER A 180 -10.13 -15.40 5.03
C SER A 180 -10.02 -15.90 6.47
N SER A 181 -10.14 -15.00 7.45
CA SER A 181 -10.07 -15.33 8.88
C SER A 181 -11.17 -16.30 9.31
N LEU A 182 -12.40 -16.14 8.79
CA LEU A 182 -13.56 -16.99 9.12
C LEU A 182 -13.48 -18.37 8.45
N THR A 183 -12.88 -18.49 7.27
CA THR A 183 -12.78 -19.73 6.52
C THR A 183 -11.48 -20.49 6.76
N GLY A 184 -10.44 -19.81 7.26
CA GLY A 184 -9.09 -20.34 7.39
C GLY A 184 -8.32 -20.43 6.06
N LYS A 185 -8.86 -19.92 4.96
CA LYS A 185 -8.18 -19.84 3.68
C LYS A 185 -7.19 -18.69 3.66
N LYS A 186 -6.03 -18.90 3.05
CA LYS A 186 -5.01 -17.86 2.94
C LYS A 186 -5.38 -16.84 1.87
N VAL A 187 -4.95 -15.60 2.05
CA VAL A 187 -4.98 -14.56 1.02
C VAL A 187 -3.67 -14.55 0.27
N ARG A 188 -3.72 -14.43 -1.04
CA ARG A 188 -2.54 -14.23 -1.90
C ARG A 188 -1.78 -12.97 -1.49
N ASN A 189 -0.49 -13.10 -1.23
CA ASN A 189 0.38 -11.98 -0.83
C ASN A 189 0.85 -11.11 -2.01
N ASP A 190 0.84 -11.65 -3.23
CA ASP A 190 1.23 -10.99 -4.47
C ASP A 190 0.11 -10.14 -5.11
N LEU A 191 -1.02 -10.05 -4.42
CA LEU A 191 -2.24 -9.37 -4.85
C LEU A 191 -2.54 -8.17 -3.97
N ALA A 192 -2.92 -7.05 -4.57
CA ALA A 192 -3.54 -5.91 -3.87
C ALA A 192 -4.91 -5.61 -4.46
N MET A 193 -5.73 -4.90 -3.71
CA MET A 193 -7.09 -4.61 -4.13
C MET A 193 -7.58 -3.24 -3.64
N THR A 194 -8.57 -2.70 -4.34
CA THR A 194 -9.30 -1.51 -3.94
C THR A 194 -10.71 -1.54 -4.51
N GLY A 195 -11.69 -1.18 -3.72
CA GLY A 195 -13.10 -1.17 -4.12
C GLY A 195 -13.98 -0.88 -2.91
N GLU A 196 -15.04 -0.13 -3.13
CA GLU A 196 -16.12 0.02 -2.15
C GLU A 196 -17.06 -1.18 -2.24
N VAL A 197 -17.60 -1.62 -1.12
CA VAL A 197 -18.53 -2.75 -1.05
C VAL A 197 -19.91 -2.29 -0.63
N THR A 198 -20.94 -2.81 -1.30
CA THR A 198 -22.34 -2.65 -0.85
C THR A 198 -22.78 -3.82 0.03
N ILE A 199 -23.87 -3.66 0.76
CA ILE A 199 -24.45 -4.75 1.57
C ILE A 199 -25.03 -5.88 0.71
N THR A 200 -25.23 -5.65 -0.59
CA THR A 200 -25.68 -6.63 -1.60
C THR A 200 -24.53 -7.36 -2.26
N GLY A 201 -23.28 -6.88 -2.06
CA GLY A 201 -22.08 -7.51 -2.59
C GLY A 201 -21.58 -6.92 -3.91
N ASP A 202 -22.14 -5.80 -4.37
CA ASP A 202 -21.60 -5.09 -5.51
C ASP A 202 -20.31 -4.36 -5.15
N VAL A 203 -19.39 -4.27 -6.10
CA VAL A 203 -18.13 -3.56 -5.97
C VAL A 203 -18.21 -2.24 -6.73
N LEU A 204 -18.22 -1.13 -5.98
CA LEU A 204 -18.39 0.21 -6.53
C LEU A 204 -17.05 0.88 -6.86
N PRO A 205 -17.05 1.82 -7.83
CA PRO A 205 -15.85 2.51 -8.28
C PRO A 205 -15.22 3.39 -7.18
N ILE A 206 -13.92 3.61 -7.33
CA ILE A 206 -13.09 4.35 -6.37
C ILE A 206 -12.36 5.51 -7.06
N GLY A 207 -11.85 6.44 -6.28
CA GLY A 207 -10.95 7.49 -6.74
C GLY A 207 -9.47 7.14 -6.61
N GLY A 208 -8.63 7.85 -7.37
CA GLY A 208 -7.17 7.77 -7.24
C GLY A 208 -6.56 6.47 -7.74
N LEU A 209 -7.13 5.84 -8.78
CA LEU A 209 -6.59 4.58 -9.31
C LEU A 209 -5.14 4.73 -9.78
N LYS A 210 -4.79 5.86 -10.39
CA LYS A 210 -3.41 6.14 -10.84
C LYS A 210 -2.41 6.06 -9.69
N GLU A 211 -2.67 6.75 -8.59
CA GLU A 211 -1.80 6.78 -7.41
C GLU A 211 -1.73 5.40 -6.76
N LYS A 212 -2.85 4.70 -6.67
CA LYS A 212 -2.96 3.34 -6.15
C LYS A 212 -2.16 2.34 -6.99
N ALA A 213 -2.23 2.44 -8.30
CA ALA A 213 -1.44 1.59 -9.22
C ALA A 213 0.06 1.86 -9.09
N LEU A 214 0.45 3.14 -8.98
CA LEU A 214 1.85 3.51 -8.71
C LEU A 214 2.35 2.91 -7.39
N ALA A 215 1.52 2.94 -6.33
CA ALA A 215 1.86 2.31 -5.07
C ALA A 215 2.04 0.79 -5.24
N ALA A 216 1.07 0.08 -5.82
CA ALA A 216 1.17 -1.35 -6.07
C ALA A 216 2.47 -1.70 -6.82
N TYR A 217 2.78 -0.94 -7.88
CA TYR A 217 4.02 -1.12 -8.64
C TYR A 217 5.27 -0.95 -7.78
N THR A 218 5.32 0.11 -6.97
CA THR A 218 6.47 0.44 -6.08
C THR A 218 6.70 -0.64 -5.04
N TYR A 219 5.61 -1.20 -4.48
CA TYR A 219 5.67 -2.30 -3.53
C TYR A 219 5.90 -3.68 -4.18
N GLY A 220 6.07 -3.74 -5.50
CA GLY A 220 6.35 -5.00 -6.20
C GLY A 220 5.13 -5.85 -6.51
N ILE A 221 3.91 -5.39 -6.20
CA ILE A 221 2.66 -6.05 -6.56
C ILE A 221 2.38 -5.88 -8.04
N ARG A 222 1.92 -6.95 -8.68
CA ARG A 222 1.61 -6.95 -10.11
C ARG A 222 0.16 -7.30 -10.41
N ASP A 223 -0.51 -8.03 -9.55
CA ASP A 223 -1.94 -8.31 -9.65
C ASP A 223 -2.72 -7.31 -8.80
N VAL A 224 -3.63 -6.56 -9.43
CA VAL A 224 -4.44 -5.53 -8.74
C VAL A 224 -5.91 -5.72 -9.08
N ILE A 225 -6.73 -6.07 -8.08
CA ILE A 225 -8.19 -6.11 -8.22
C ILE A 225 -8.74 -4.69 -8.14
N ILE A 226 -9.53 -4.33 -9.15
CA ILE A 226 -10.22 -3.04 -9.26
C ILE A 226 -11.69 -3.22 -9.61
N PRO A 227 -12.57 -2.27 -9.25
CA PRO A 227 -13.92 -2.25 -9.76
C PRO A 227 -13.93 -2.13 -11.28
N ARG A 228 -14.85 -2.84 -11.96
CA ARG A 228 -15.01 -2.79 -13.43
C ARG A 228 -15.16 -1.36 -13.95
N ASP A 229 -15.91 -0.52 -13.25
CA ASP A 229 -16.15 0.86 -13.65
C ASP A 229 -14.89 1.74 -13.65
N ASN A 230 -13.83 1.32 -12.93
CA ASN A 230 -12.53 1.98 -12.99
C ASN A 230 -11.66 1.55 -14.17
N LYS A 231 -12.13 0.68 -15.06
CA LYS A 231 -11.44 0.31 -16.29
C LYS A 231 -11.02 1.54 -17.10
N ARG A 232 -11.89 2.53 -17.20
CA ARG A 232 -11.64 3.80 -17.91
C ARG A 232 -10.46 4.57 -17.34
N ASP A 233 -10.21 4.47 -16.02
CA ASP A 233 -9.16 5.23 -15.34
C ASP A 233 -7.76 4.59 -15.54
N ILE A 234 -7.69 3.39 -16.11
CA ILE A 234 -6.42 2.71 -16.44
C ILE A 234 -5.62 3.52 -17.47
N GLU A 235 -6.30 4.24 -18.37
CA GLU A 235 -5.65 5.03 -19.41
C GLU A 235 -4.85 6.21 -18.84
N ASP A 236 -5.21 6.70 -17.65
CA ASP A 236 -4.52 7.80 -16.95
C ASP A 236 -3.21 7.35 -16.30
N ILE A 237 -2.96 6.04 -16.23
CA ILE A 237 -1.76 5.46 -15.65
C ILE A 237 -0.61 5.52 -16.68
N PRO A 238 0.60 5.98 -16.30
CA PRO A 238 1.75 5.97 -17.19
C PRO A 238 1.98 4.60 -17.81
N LYS A 239 2.25 4.56 -19.11
CA LYS A 239 2.37 3.32 -19.88
C LYS A 239 3.38 2.34 -19.27
N GLU A 240 4.52 2.85 -18.80
CA GLU A 240 5.60 2.05 -18.19
C GLU A 240 5.13 1.28 -16.94
N ILE A 241 4.12 1.79 -16.26
CA ILE A 241 3.51 1.16 -15.07
C ILE A 241 2.34 0.28 -15.49
N ARG A 242 1.45 0.82 -16.32
CA ARG A 242 0.26 0.12 -16.83
C ARG A 242 0.60 -1.23 -17.46
N ASP A 243 1.65 -1.28 -18.29
CA ASP A 243 2.07 -2.50 -18.98
C ASP A 243 2.68 -3.55 -18.04
N LYS A 244 2.92 -3.21 -16.76
CA LYS A 244 3.52 -4.10 -15.76
C LYS A 244 2.56 -4.52 -14.66
N ILE A 245 1.34 -4.01 -14.67
CA ILE A 245 0.28 -4.38 -13.72
C ILE A 245 -0.81 -5.13 -14.46
N ASN A 246 -1.19 -6.27 -13.93
CA ASN A 246 -2.36 -7.02 -14.36
C ASN A 246 -3.58 -6.52 -13.55
N PHE A 247 -4.42 -5.71 -14.19
CA PHE A 247 -5.66 -5.23 -13.59
C PHE A 247 -6.75 -6.30 -13.72
N ILE A 248 -7.26 -6.74 -12.58
CA ILE A 248 -8.33 -7.73 -12.48
C ILE A 248 -9.63 -6.97 -12.19
N GLU A 249 -10.45 -6.81 -13.21
CA GLU A 249 -11.74 -6.13 -13.12
C GLU A 249 -12.78 -7.03 -12.45
N VAL A 250 -13.52 -6.50 -11.47
CA VAL A 250 -14.57 -7.21 -10.74
C VAL A 250 -15.82 -6.36 -10.57
N GLU A 251 -16.97 -7.00 -10.50
CA GLU A 251 -18.29 -6.37 -10.22
C GLU A 251 -18.85 -6.80 -8.86
N SER A 252 -18.42 -7.93 -8.33
CA SER A 252 -18.95 -8.51 -7.10
C SER A 252 -17.88 -8.96 -6.11
N VAL A 253 -18.26 -9.00 -4.85
CA VAL A 253 -17.42 -9.57 -3.77
C VAL A 253 -17.09 -11.03 -4.04
N SER A 254 -18.01 -11.81 -4.62
CA SER A 254 -17.73 -13.22 -4.95
C SER A 254 -16.53 -13.34 -5.87
N GLU A 255 -16.47 -12.52 -6.93
CA GLU A 255 -15.31 -12.49 -7.84
C GLU A 255 -14.00 -12.09 -7.13
N VAL A 256 -14.08 -11.15 -6.18
CA VAL A 256 -12.91 -10.77 -5.37
C VAL A 256 -12.40 -11.96 -4.56
N ILE A 257 -13.30 -12.65 -3.85
CA ILE A 257 -12.95 -13.79 -2.99
C ILE A 257 -12.35 -14.94 -3.81
N ASP A 258 -12.94 -15.27 -4.97
CA ASP A 258 -12.45 -16.32 -5.87
C ASP A 258 -11.05 -16.04 -6.43
N ARG A 259 -10.65 -14.77 -6.55
CA ARG A 259 -9.32 -14.35 -7.03
C ARG A 259 -8.29 -14.21 -5.90
N ALA A 260 -8.75 -13.87 -4.71
CA ALA A 260 -7.87 -13.50 -3.59
C ALA A 260 -7.56 -14.68 -2.65
N LEU A 261 -8.47 -15.63 -2.47
CA LEU A 261 -8.30 -16.75 -1.53
C LEU A 261 -7.81 -18.04 -2.22
N ILE A 262 -6.90 -18.71 -1.51
CA ILE A 262 -6.30 -19.99 -1.90
C ILE A 262 -6.39 -21.01 -0.76
#